data_97fb2ff1d643ce1db3ee30021edb70d1
#
_entry.id   97fb2ff1d643ce1db3ee30021edb70d1
#
_cell.length_a   1.000
_cell.length_b   1.000
_cell.length_c   1.000
_cell.angle_alpha   90.00
_cell.angle_beta   90.00
_cell.angle_gamma   90.00
#
_symmetry.space_group_name_H-M   'P 1'
#
loop_
_entity.id
_entity.type
_entity.pdbx_description
1 polymer ?
#
loop_
_entity_poly.entity_id
_entity_poly.type
_entity_poly.pdbx_seq_one_letter_code
_entity_poly.pdbx_strand_id
1 'polypeptide(L)'
;EPGAGTDAQGQQTIAKEDGDYWVLNGSKIFITNAGFADVFIVIAVTDNVLDKRGRPTKLCSAFIVERTDPGFSVGKAEDKMGIRGSSTCELIFEDCRIPKDRMLGVRGKGFQLAMATLDGGRIGIASQALGIAEGALEETIAYVKERKQFGRAIAAFQNTQFELAEMKARVEAAKYLV
;
A
#
# COMPACT_ATOMS: atom_id res chain seq x y z
N GLU A 1 10.43 1.89 -4.58
CA GLU A 1 11.61 2.66 -5.02
C GLU A 1 11.34 3.26 -6.40
N PRO A 2 12.11 4.29 -6.85
CA PRO A 2 11.91 4.93 -8.15
C PRO A 2 11.93 3.96 -9.34
N GLY A 3 12.81 2.97 -9.31
CA GLY A 3 12.96 1.96 -10.36
C GLY A 3 12.28 0.61 -10.07
N ALA A 4 11.54 0.48 -8.97
CA ALA A 4 11.00 -0.80 -8.49
C ALA A 4 9.60 -0.65 -7.92
N GLY A 5 8.64 -0.29 -8.77
CA GLY A 5 7.22 -0.29 -8.45
C GLY A 5 6.62 -1.66 -8.77
N THR A 6 6.09 -1.83 -9.99
CA THR A 6 5.54 -3.12 -10.46
C THR A 6 6.58 -4.24 -10.47
N ASP A 7 7.84 -3.93 -10.85
CA ASP A 7 8.97 -4.85 -10.67
C ASP A 7 9.51 -4.80 -9.24
N ALA A 8 8.78 -5.39 -8.31
CA ALA A 8 9.11 -5.36 -6.89
C ALA A 8 10.42 -6.09 -6.53
N GLN A 9 10.97 -6.93 -7.43
CA GLN A 9 12.29 -7.55 -7.24
C GLN A 9 13.43 -6.65 -7.68
N GLY A 10 13.15 -5.60 -8.45
CA GLY A 10 14.12 -4.64 -8.96
C GLY A 10 14.71 -3.69 -7.92
N GLN A 11 14.30 -3.81 -6.64
CA GLN A 11 14.72 -2.87 -5.58
C GLN A 11 16.25 -2.83 -5.38
N GLN A 12 16.72 -1.64 -4.96
CA GLN A 12 18.13 -1.30 -4.83
C GLN A 12 18.57 -1.04 -3.38
N THR A 13 17.62 -0.71 -2.49
CA THR A 13 17.93 -0.51 -1.07
C THR A 13 18.60 -1.75 -0.51
N ILE A 14 19.79 -1.58 0.07
CA ILE A 14 20.63 -2.66 0.59
C ILE A 14 20.60 -2.68 2.13
N ALA A 15 20.79 -3.86 2.71
CA ALA A 15 21.07 -4.05 4.12
C ALA A 15 22.33 -4.91 4.25
N LYS A 16 23.35 -4.37 4.90
CA LYS A 16 24.61 -5.07 5.18
C LYS A 16 24.72 -5.39 6.66
N GLU A 17 25.16 -6.59 6.97
CA GLU A 17 25.46 -7.00 8.32
C GLU A 17 26.75 -6.35 8.81
N ASP A 18 26.73 -5.77 10.01
CA ASP A 18 27.87 -5.13 10.65
C ASP A 18 27.85 -5.44 12.18
N GLY A 19 28.49 -6.53 12.54
CA GLY A 19 28.50 -7.03 13.93
C GLY A 19 27.11 -7.35 14.45
N ASP A 20 26.68 -6.61 15.47
CA ASP A 20 25.35 -6.76 16.09
C ASP A 20 24.27 -5.91 15.44
N TYR A 21 24.55 -5.34 14.25
CA TYR A 21 23.68 -4.43 13.55
C TYR A 21 23.48 -4.83 12.09
N TRP A 22 22.38 -4.32 11.51
CA TRP A 22 22.23 -4.14 10.07
C TRP A 22 22.40 -2.67 9.73
N VAL A 23 23.07 -2.39 8.62
CA VAL A 23 23.24 -1.03 8.07
C VAL A 23 22.47 -0.96 6.75
N LEU A 24 21.43 -0.13 6.73
CA LEU A 24 20.57 0.07 5.58
C LEU A 24 20.98 1.31 4.80
N ASN A 25 21.01 1.21 3.47
CA ASN A 25 21.27 2.33 2.55
C ASN A 25 20.34 2.28 1.35
N GLY A 26 19.70 3.40 1.01
CA GLY A 26 18.78 3.55 -0.10
C GLY A 26 17.56 4.40 0.23
N SER A 27 16.51 4.27 -0.56
CA SER A 27 15.25 4.97 -0.30
C SER A 27 14.02 4.16 -0.71
N LYS A 28 12.86 4.52 -0.14
CA LYS A 28 11.54 4.02 -0.52
C LYS A 28 10.63 5.20 -0.81
N ILE A 29 9.92 5.17 -1.91
CA ILE A 29 9.01 6.25 -2.31
C ILE A 29 7.55 5.87 -2.16
N PHE A 30 6.71 6.91 -2.08
CA PHE A 30 5.25 6.79 -2.00
C PHE A 30 4.76 5.93 -0.84
N ILE A 31 5.41 6.07 0.33
CA ILE A 31 5.05 5.27 1.50
C ILE A 31 3.88 5.91 2.23
N THR A 32 2.76 5.18 2.22
CA THR A 32 1.53 5.56 2.92
C THR A 32 1.76 5.60 4.42
N ASN A 33 1.17 6.60 5.08
CA ASN A 33 1.29 6.88 6.53
C ASN A 33 2.69 7.25 7.02
N ALA A 34 3.69 7.36 6.16
CA ALA A 34 5.06 7.63 6.59
C ALA A 34 5.22 8.94 7.37
N GLY A 35 4.35 9.93 7.13
CA GLY A 35 4.34 11.18 7.92
C GLY A 35 3.99 11.00 9.40
N PHE A 36 3.30 9.92 9.77
CA PHE A 36 2.76 9.69 11.12
C PHE A 36 3.27 8.40 11.78
N ALA A 37 3.69 7.40 10.99
CA ALA A 37 4.14 6.11 11.51
C ALA A 37 5.42 6.24 12.33
N ASP A 38 5.51 5.49 13.42
CA ASP A 38 6.72 5.37 14.26
C ASP A 38 7.53 4.12 13.92
N VAL A 39 6.89 3.12 13.30
CA VAL A 39 7.50 1.83 12.93
C VAL A 39 7.24 1.53 11.47
N PHE A 40 8.26 1.04 10.78
CA PHE A 40 8.24 0.72 9.36
C PHE A 40 8.74 -0.70 9.12
N ILE A 41 8.04 -1.44 8.26
CA ILE A 41 8.55 -2.71 7.73
C ILE A 41 9.23 -2.44 6.40
N VAL A 42 10.53 -2.68 6.35
CA VAL A 42 11.38 -2.34 5.20
C VAL A 42 11.92 -3.63 4.58
N ILE A 43 11.70 -3.78 3.27
CA ILE A 43 12.31 -4.86 2.50
C ILE A 43 13.59 -4.31 1.85
N ALA A 44 14.72 -4.96 2.10
CA ALA A 44 16.00 -4.55 1.54
C ALA A 44 16.82 -5.77 1.05
N VAL A 45 17.69 -5.54 0.09
CA VAL A 45 18.59 -6.56 -0.49
C VAL A 45 19.66 -6.91 0.53
N THR A 46 19.74 -8.17 0.91
CA THR A 46 20.77 -8.68 1.83
C THR A 46 21.84 -9.49 1.12
N ASP A 47 21.50 -10.13 0.01
CA ASP A 47 22.40 -11.05 -0.67
C ASP A 47 22.24 -10.95 -2.19
N ASN A 48 23.35 -11.14 -2.91
CA ASN A 48 23.35 -11.34 -4.35
C ASN A 48 23.83 -12.78 -4.62
N VAL A 49 23.02 -13.57 -5.31
CA VAL A 49 23.26 -14.97 -5.58
C VAL A 49 23.04 -15.28 -7.06
N LEU A 50 23.45 -16.46 -7.50
CA LEU A 50 23.08 -16.96 -8.82
C LEU A 50 21.85 -17.87 -8.68
N ASP A 51 20.87 -17.73 -9.58
CA ASP A 51 19.75 -18.61 -9.65
C ASP A 51 20.15 -20.00 -10.20
N LYS A 52 19.22 -20.95 -10.26
CA LYS A 52 19.45 -22.30 -10.77
C LYS A 52 19.92 -22.34 -12.25
N ARG A 53 19.80 -21.21 -12.95
CA ARG A 53 20.23 -21.04 -14.35
C ARG A 53 21.50 -20.21 -14.48
N GLY A 54 22.18 -19.93 -13.36
CA GLY A 54 23.41 -19.13 -13.29
C GLY A 54 23.21 -17.62 -13.50
N ARG A 55 21.98 -17.10 -13.39
CA ARG A 55 21.71 -15.66 -13.56
C ARG A 55 21.80 -14.94 -12.23
N PRO A 56 22.38 -13.72 -12.19
CA PRO A 56 22.38 -12.89 -10.98
C PRO A 56 20.96 -12.64 -10.48
N THR A 57 20.71 -12.87 -9.20
CA THR A 57 19.45 -12.57 -8.55
C THR A 57 19.70 -12.00 -7.15
N LYS A 58 18.79 -11.17 -6.69
CA LYS A 58 18.85 -10.54 -5.37
C LYS A 58 17.97 -11.29 -4.39
N LEU A 59 18.46 -11.51 -3.18
CA LEU A 59 17.66 -11.99 -2.06
C LEU A 59 17.41 -10.80 -1.13
N CYS A 60 16.14 -10.62 -0.77
CA CYS A 60 15.70 -9.55 0.12
C CYS A 60 15.29 -10.12 1.47
N SER A 61 15.55 -9.36 2.52
CA SER A 61 15.06 -9.63 3.88
C SER A 61 14.15 -8.49 4.33
N ALA A 62 13.33 -8.76 5.34
CA ALA A 62 12.45 -7.77 5.94
C ALA A 62 13.04 -7.29 7.26
N PHE A 63 12.86 -6.01 7.57
CA PHE A 63 13.42 -5.36 8.75
C PHE A 63 12.37 -4.46 9.42
N ILE A 64 12.42 -4.39 10.74
CA ILE A 64 11.68 -3.42 11.53
C ILE A 64 12.59 -2.20 11.72
N VAL A 65 12.16 -1.04 11.21
CA VAL A 65 12.85 0.24 11.38
C VAL A 65 11.96 1.16 12.19
N GLU A 66 12.52 1.79 13.21
CA GLU A 66 11.84 2.81 13.99
C GLU A 66 12.19 4.21 13.50
N ARG A 67 11.27 5.14 13.66
CA ARG A 67 11.46 6.54 13.25
C ARG A 67 12.71 7.18 13.86
N THR A 68 13.10 6.72 15.03
CA THR A 68 14.24 7.25 15.81
C THR A 68 15.57 6.58 15.52
N ASP A 69 15.60 5.58 14.63
CA ASP A 69 16.85 4.89 14.30
C ASP A 69 17.85 5.85 13.64
N PRO A 70 19.13 5.83 14.06
CA PRO A 70 20.16 6.68 13.47
C PRO A 70 20.31 6.41 11.98
N GLY A 71 20.35 7.48 11.15
CA GLY A 71 20.48 7.37 9.70
C GLY A 71 19.16 7.10 8.97
N PHE A 72 18.03 7.08 9.68
CA PHE A 72 16.69 7.04 9.07
C PHE A 72 16.07 8.44 9.07
N SER A 73 15.43 8.79 7.96
CA SER A 73 14.63 10.01 7.86
C SER A 73 13.44 9.84 6.93
N VAL A 74 12.42 10.68 7.16
CA VAL A 74 11.21 10.74 6.35
C VAL A 74 11.25 12.04 5.54
N GLY A 75 11.13 11.92 4.23
CA GLY A 75 11.12 13.02 3.30
C GLY A 75 9.83 13.84 3.34
N LYS A 76 9.75 14.84 2.47
CA LYS A 76 8.58 15.71 2.36
C LYS A 76 7.34 14.91 1.93
N ALA A 77 6.17 15.31 2.46
CA ALA A 77 4.90 14.76 2.02
C ALA A 77 4.61 15.13 0.55
N GLU A 78 4.14 14.15 -0.21
CA GLU A 78 3.76 14.31 -1.61
C GLU A 78 2.50 15.17 -1.76
N ASP A 79 2.48 16.06 -2.75
CA ASP A 79 1.28 16.79 -3.16
C ASP A 79 0.46 15.91 -4.12
N LYS A 80 -0.57 15.26 -3.59
CA LYS A 80 -1.35 14.25 -4.32
C LYS A 80 -2.60 14.86 -4.96
N MET A 81 -3.01 14.28 -6.10
CA MET A 81 -4.27 14.62 -6.77
C MET A 81 -5.49 14.32 -5.89
N GLY A 82 -5.46 13.24 -5.09
CA GLY A 82 -6.53 12.81 -4.20
C GLY A 82 -5.99 12.12 -2.96
N ILE A 83 -6.90 11.68 -2.07
CA ILE A 83 -6.60 11.02 -0.79
C ILE A 83 -5.62 11.88 0.04
N ARG A 84 -5.82 13.19 0.06
CA ARG A 84 -4.92 14.16 0.70
C ARG A 84 -4.89 14.06 2.22
N GLY A 85 -5.91 13.44 2.81
CA GLY A 85 -5.97 13.16 4.25
C GLY A 85 -5.03 12.04 4.71
N SER A 86 -4.44 11.26 3.77
CA SER A 86 -3.42 10.26 4.07
C SER A 86 -2.05 10.78 3.67
N SER A 87 -1.07 10.79 4.58
CA SER A 87 0.30 11.18 4.24
C SER A 87 0.95 10.15 3.33
N THR A 88 1.77 10.62 2.42
CA THR A 88 2.58 9.78 1.53
C THR A 88 3.93 10.44 1.41
N CYS A 89 5.00 9.78 1.84
CA CYS A 89 6.34 10.35 1.88
C CYS A 89 7.38 9.38 1.33
N GLU A 90 8.58 9.87 1.12
CA GLU A 90 9.78 9.07 0.92
C GLU A 90 10.36 8.63 2.26
N LEU A 91 10.96 7.45 2.33
CA LEU A 91 11.83 7.00 3.41
C LEU A 91 13.27 7.01 2.90
N ILE A 92 14.19 7.56 3.68
CA ILE A 92 15.60 7.72 3.33
C ILE A 92 16.45 6.99 4.37
N PHE A 93 17.39 6.18 3.89
CA PHE A 93 18.31 5.40 4.70
C PHE A 93 19.74 5.78 4.32
N GLU A 94 20.46 6.42 5.23
CA GLU A 94 21.86 6.85 5.08
C GLU A 94 22.67 6.27 6.24
N ASP A 95 23.31 5.12 5.98
CA ASP A 95 23.96 4.31 7.01
C ASP A 95 23.04 4.04 8.22
N CYS A 96 21.78 3.77 7.93
CA CYS A 96 20.77 3.54 8.97
C CYS A 96 21.08 2.25 9.72
N ARG A 97 21.45 2.38 11.01
CA ARG A 97 21.83 1.28 11.89
C ARG A 97 20.66 0.80 12.71
N ILE A 98 20.31 -0.47 12.55
CA ILE A 98 19.26 -1.14 13.33
C ILE A 98 19.83 -2.37 14.01
N PRO A 99 19.36 -2.75 15.21
CA PRO A 99 19.76 -3.98 15.90
C PRO A 99 19.53 -5.22 15.05
N LYS A 100 20.39 -6.22 15.21
CA LYS A 100 20.38 -7.44 14.38
C LYS A 100 19.10 -8.26 14.55
N ASP A 101 18.51 -8.25 15.72
CA ASP A 101 17.26 -8.95 16.07
C ASP A 101 16.01 -8.33 15.45
N ARG A 102 16.12 -7.12 14.84
CA ARG A 102 15.02 -6.48 14.10
C ARG A 102 14.85 -7.00 12.67
N MET A 103 15.60 -8.00 12.26
CA MET A 103 15.29 -8.74 11.01
C MET A 103 14.04 -9.59 11.23
N LEU A 104 13.01 -9.37 10.41
CA LEU A 104 11.74 -10.06 10.50
C LEU A 104 11.76 -11.35 9.67
N GLY A 105 11.52 -12.48 10.33
CA GLY A 105 11.47 -13.79 9.68
C GLY A 105 12.85 -14.34 9.31
N VAL A 106 13.01 -14.86 8.09
CA VAL A 106 14.20 -15.56 7.63
C VAL A 106 14.95 -14.73 6.59
N ARG A 107 16.28 -14.64 6.74
CA ARG A 107 17.16 -13.98 5.77
C ARG A 107 16.92 -14.47 4.34
N GLY A 108 16.81 -13.56 3.41
CA GLY A 108 16.56 -13.85 2.00
C GLY A 108 15.11 -14.19 1.66
N LYS A 109 14.18 -14.17 2.63
CA LYS A 109 12.74 -14.47 2.44
C LYS A 109 11.82 -13.25 2.53
N GLY A 110 12.38 -12.05 2.62
CA GLY A 110 11.61 -10.81 2.74
C GLY A 110 10.65 -10.56 1.57
N PHE A 111 11.06 -10.90 0.34
CA PHE A 111 10.17 -10.79 -0.81
C PHE A 111 8.95 -11.74 -0.70
N GLN A 112 9.15 -12.98 -0.25
CA GLN A 112 8.05 -13.91 -0.03
C GLN A 112 7.10 -13.42 1.06
N LEU A 113 7.63 -12.84 2.14
CA LEU A 113 6.84 -12.22 3.21
C LEU A 113 5.97 -11.07 2.65
N ALA A 114 6.56 -10.20 1.83
CA ALA A 114 5.83 -9.10 1.19
C ALA A 114 4.70 -9.62 0.29
N MET A 115 4.95 -10.64 -0.52
CA MET A 115 3.91 -11.23 -1.39
C MET A 115 2.76 -11.84 -0.58
N ALA A 116 3.05 -12.58 0.48
CA ALA A 116 2.02 -13.14 1.37
C ALA A 116 1.17 -12.05 2.04
N THR A 117 1.78 -10.92 2.43
CA THR A 117 1.06 -9.76 2.98
C THR A 117 0.14 -9.12 1.92
N LEU A 118 0.60 -9.02 0.66
CA LEU A 118 -0.20 -8.46 -0.43
C LEU A 118 -1.42 -9.31 -0.78
N ASP A 119 -1.38 -10.63 -0.61
CA ASP A 119 -2.53 -11.49 -0.87
C ASP A 119 -3.71 -11.15 0.07
N GLY A 120 -3.45 -10.94 1.35
CA GLY A 120 -4.46 -10.43 2.28
C GLY A 120 -4.86 -8.97 1.99
N GLY A 121 -3.91 -8.13 1.60
CA GLY A 121 -4.13 -6.73 1.24
C GLY A 121 -5.10 -6.55 0.07
N ARG A 122 -5.08 -7.42 -0.92
CA ARG A 122 -6.00 -7.38 -2.08
C ARG A 122 -7.46 -7.54 -1.67
N ILE A 123 -7.76 -8.43 -0.73
CA ILE A 123 -9.10 -8.61 -0.18
C ILE A 123 -9.53 -7.35 0.57
N GLY A 124 -8.64 -6.78 1.40
CA GLY A 124 -8.90 -5.53 2.12
C GLY A 124 -9.24 -4.35 1.20
N ILE A 125 -8.50 -4.18 0.09
CA ILE A 125 -8.77 -3.12 -0.89
C ILE A 125 -10.07 -3.37 -1.66
N ALA A 126 -10.40 -4.62 -2.00
CA ALA A 126 -11.68 -4.96 -2.61
C ALA A 126 -12.86 -4.60 -1.68
N SER A 127 -12.74 -4.95 -0.39
CA SER A 127 -13.73 -4.60 0.64
C SER A 127 -13.89 -3.09 0.81
N GLN A 128 -12.78 -2.33 0.76
CA GLN A 128 -12.81 -0.87 0.83
C GLN A 128 -13.57 -0.27 -0.36
N ALA A 129 -13.28 -0.73 -1.58
CA ALA A 129 -13.95 -0.26 -2.78
C ALA A 129 -15.46 -0.56 -2.74
N LEU A 130 -15.84 -1.76 -2.28
CA LEU A 130 -17.23 -2.15 -2.08
C LEU A 130 -17.93 -1.25 -1.05
N GLY A 131 -17.33 -1.01 0.11
CA GLY A 131 -17.90 -0.15 1.14
C GLY A 131 -18.12 1.30 0.67
N ILE A 132 -17.19 1.84 -0.13
CA ILE A 132 -17.35 3.16 -0.76
C ILE A 132 -18.54 3.16 -1.74
N ALA A 133 -18.68 2.11 -2.55
CA ALA A 133 -19.79 1.98 -3.50
C ALA A 133 -21.14 1.83 -2.80
N GLU A 134 -21.23 1.04 -1.73
CA GLU A 134 -22.44 0.90 -0.90
C GLU A 134 -22.84 2.24 -0.29
N GLY A 135 -21.93 2.92 0.41
CA GLY A 135 -22.22 4.21 1.03
C GLY A 135 -22.64 5.29 0.01
N ALA A 136 -21.95 5.37 -1.14
CA ALA A 136 -22.32 6.31 -2.20
C ALA A 136 -23.72 6.02 -2.78
N LEU A 137 -24.08 4.74 -2.92
CA LEU A 137 -25.41 4.35 -3.41
C LEU A 137 -26.50 4.68 -2.40
N GLU A 138 -26.28 4.43 -1.11
CA GLU A 138 -27.22 4.76 -0.03
C GLU A 138 -27.50 6.26 0.02
N GLU A 139 -26.46 7.09 0.03
CA GLU A 139 -26.56 8.55 0.02
C GLU A 139 -27.28 9.05 -1.25
N THR A 140 -26.97 8.46 -2.40
CA THR A 140 -27.63 8.79 -3.66
C THR A 140 -29.13 8.47 -3.60
N ILE A 141 -29.52 7.30 -3.09
CA ILE A 141 -30.92 6.90 -2.96
C ILE A 141 -31.67 7.86 -2.04
N ALA A 142 -31.08 8.28 -0.94
CA ALA A 142 -31.68 9.28 -0.04
C ALA A 142 -31.87 10.61 -0.76
N TYR A 143 -30.84 11.12 -1.40
CA TYR A 143 -30.85 12.39 -2.12
C TYR A 143 -31.90 12.44 -3.24
N VAL A 144 -32.00 11.43 -4.11
CA VAL A 144 -32.94 11.43 -5.26
C VAL A 144 -34.38 11.35 -4.83
N LYS A 145 -34.70 10.87 -3.62
CA LYS A 145 -36.03 10.88 -3.04
C LYS A 145 -36.47 12.27 -2.55
N GLU A 146 -35.52 13.07 -2.08
CA GLU A 146 -35.77 14.40 -1.53
C GLU A 146 -35.70 15.50 -2.61
N ARG A 147 -34.71 15.44 -3.50
CA ARG A 147 -34.50 16.44 -4.54
C ARG A 147 -35.61 16.42 -5.55
N LYS A 148 -36.20 17.60 -5.80
CA LYS A 148 -37.28 17.78 -6.78
C LYS A 148 -36.81 18.63 -7.97
N GLN A 149 -37.20 18.22 -9.16
CA GLN A 149 -37.09 18.98 -10.41
C GLN A 149 -38.34 18.69 -11.26
N PHE A 150 -38.76 19.67 -12.06
CA PHE A 150 -39.97 19.55 -12.87
C PHE A 150 -41.24 19.14 -12.06
N GLY A 151 -41.33 19.65 -10.81
CA GLY A 151 -42.50 19.41 -9.93
C GLY A 151 -42.52 18.04 -9.24
N ARG A 152 -41.52 17.16 -9.39
CA ARG A 152 -41.49 15.81 -8.80
C ARG A 152 -40.08 15.44 -8.32
N ALA A 153 -40.02 14.44 -7.43
CA ALA A 153 -38.73 13.88 -6.97
C ALA A 153 -37.96 13.32 -8.17
N ILE A 154 -36.62 13.50 -8.20
CA ILE A 154 -35.81 12.98 -9.31
C ILE A 154 -35.78 11.46 -9.34
N ALA A 155 -36.06 10.78 -8.24
CA ALA A 155 -36.30 9.33 -8.17
C ALA A 155 -37.50 8.87 -9.06
N ALA A 156 -38.41 9.77 -9.45
CA ALA A 156 -39.57 9.43 -10.32
C ALA A 156 -39.22 9.44 -11.81
N PHE A 157 -37.99 9.83 -12.19
CA PHE A 157 -37.53 9.77 -13.57
C PHE A 157 -36.99 8.39 -13.92
N GLN A 158 -37.44 7.85 -15.03
CA GLN A 158 -37.14 6.50 -15.48
C GLN A 158 -35.62 6.24 -15.60
N ASN A 159 -34.86 7.18 -16.16
CA ASN A 159 -33.40 7.04 -16.26
C ASN A 159 -32.75 6.91 -14.88
N THR A 160 -33.17 7.73 -13.90
CA THR A 160 -32.64 7.65 -12.53
C THR A 160 -32.93 6.27 -11.91
N GLN A 161 -34.11 5.70 -12.15
CA GLN A 161 -34.48 4.38 -11.65
C GLN A 161 -33.63 3.27 -12.30
N PHE A 162 -33.37 3.35 -13.58
CA PHE A 162 -32.56 2.36 -14.29
C PHE A 162 -31.12 2.38 -13.84
N GLU A 163 -30.50 3.57 -13.73
CA GLU A 163 -29.14 3.72 -13.23
C GLU A 163 -28.99 3.18 -11.80
N LEU A 164 -29.91 3.53 -10.93
CA LEU A 164 -29.88 3.04 -9.54
C LEU A 164 -30.08 1.52 -9.44
N ALA A 165 -30.95 0.95 -10.26
CA ALA A 165 -31.16 -0.49 -10.32
C ALA A 165 -29.91 -1.24 -10.78
N GLU A 166 -29.24 -0.72 -11.83
CA GLU A 166 -27.98 -1.28 -12.31
C GLU A 166 -26.85 -1.16 -11.28
N MET A 167 -26.69 0.02 -10.65
CA MET A 167 -25.71 0.23 -9.58
C MET A 167 -25.95 -0.73 -8.42
N LYS A 168 -27.20 -0.89 -7.98
CA LYS A 168 -27.55 -1.84 -6.90
C LYS A 168 -27.20 -3.27 -7.26
N ALA A 169 -27.52 -3.70 -8.47
CA ALA A 169 -27.19 -5.04 -8.93
C ALA A 169 -25.67 -5.30 -8.94
N ARG A 170 -24.88 -4.33 -9.40
CA ARG A 170 -23.40 -4.41 -9.41
C ARG A 170 -22.83 -4.46 -7.99
N VAL A 171 -23.32 -3.64 -7.06
CA VAL A 171 -22.88 -3.61 -5.67
C VAL A 171 -23.22 -4.95 -4.98
N GLU A 172 -24.43 -5.47 -5.16
CA GLU A 172 -24.82 -6.78 -4.60
C GLU A 172 -23.96 -7.91 -5.18
N ALA A 173 -23.71 -7.93 -6.49
CA ALA A 173 -22.84 -8.93 -7.09
C ALA A 173 -21.42 -8.87 -6.50
N ALA A 174 -20.84 -7.67 -6.37
CA ALA A 174 -19.52 -7.47 -5.77
C ALA A 174 -19.45 -7.96 -4.32
N LYS A 175 -20.52 -7.76 -3.54
CA LYS A 175 -20.62 -8.19 -2.13
C LYS A 175 -20.46 -9.71 -1.95
N TYR A 176 -20.93 -10.49 -2.90
CA TYR A 176 -20.79 -11.95 -2.87
C TYR A 176 -19.44 -12.45 -3.42
N LEU A 177 -18.64 -11.58 -4.06
CA LEU A 177 -17.32 -11.90 -4.57
C LEU A 177 -16.20 -11.55 -3.59
N VAL A 178 -16.43 -10.61 -2.68
CA VAL A 178 -15.50 -10.17 -1.63
C VAL A 178 -15.76 -10.94 -0.33
#